data_55c9dcbbeb1b0a13de64a90d10d11c81
#
_entry.id   55c9dcbbeb1b0a13de64a90d10d11c81
#
_cell.length_a   1.000
_cell.length_b   1.000
_cell.length_c   1.000
_cell.angle_alpha   90.00
_cell.angle_beta   90.00
_cell.angle_gamma   90.00
#
_symmetry.space_group_name_H-M   'P 1'
#
loop_
_entity.id
_entity.type
_entity.pdbx_description
1 polymer ?
#
loop_
_entity_poly.entity_id
_entity_poly.type
_entity_poly.pdbx_seq_one_letter_code
_entity_poly.pdbx_strand_id
1 'polypeptide(L)'
;MIPVLIDCDTGIDDALALLYLAALHHEGEVELIGATTTAGNVDVTQTAINTRWVLNQCGLEQIPVVPGQPVPLEVPLTTTPETHGEFGLGYVNPGPQKVGPDNWQNLWRNALSQHADLRLIVTGPATNLATFGPVERTTLMGGTYLYPGNTTPTAEWNTWVDPHAAKKAFAQAESPITVCSLGVTERFTLNPETLKGLVAALAEAPIARYLPEMLRFYFEFHESQDEGYLAQIHDLITVMIALERVPFTTREVTVDVEADSELMRGTTVADIRGHWDRKANALLVEDVDVNVAHSELLRAAKALAARA
;
A
#
# COMPACT_ATOMS: atom_id res chain seq x y z
N MET A 1 -18.19 9.68 -7.76
CA MET A 1 -17.35 8.73 -7.02
C MET A 1 -16.06 8.53 -7.80
N ILE A 2 -14.93 8.47 -7.14
CA ILE A 2 -13.63 8.17 -7.76
C ILE A 2 -13.50 6.64 -7.86
N PRO A 3 -13.39 6.06 -9.07
CA PRO A 3 -13.19 4.61 -9.20
C PRO A 3 -11.77 4.22 -8.80
N VAL A 4 -11.64 3.20 -7.94
CA VAL A 4 -10.37 2.74 -7.36
C VAL A 4 -10.21 1.25 -7.49
N LEU A 5 -9.06 0.81 -7.94
CA LEU A 5 -8.50 -0.51 -7.71
C LEU A 5 -7.31 -0.39 -6.76
N ILE A 6 -7.24 -1.28 -5.76
CA ILE A 6 -6.06 -1.42 -4.92
C ILE A 6 -5.35 -2.74 -5.21
N ASP A 7 -4.03 -2.70 -5.28
CA ASP A 7 -3.14 -3.87 -5.40
C ASP A 7 -2.18 -3.85 -4.19
N CYS A 8 -2.35 -4.80 -3.29
CA CYS A 8 -1.75 -4.76 -1.95
C CYS A 8 -1.13 -6.12 -1.58
N ASP A 9 -0.29 -6.15 -0.57
CA ASP A 9 0.20 -7.40 0.03
C ASP A 9 -0.19 -7.52 1.52
N THR A 10 -1.42 -7.22 1.81
CA THR A 10 -2.09 -6.85 3.07
C THR A 10 -1.36 -7.28 4.32
N GLY A 11 -0.60 -6.31 4.83
CA GLY A 11 -0.03 -6.23 6.15
C GLY A 11 -0.89 -5.37 7.10
N ILE A 12 -0.26 -4.90 8.19
CA ILE A 12 -0.95 -4.13 9.23
C ILE A 12 -1.34 -2.73 8.72
N ASP A 13 -0.49 -2.05 7.98
CA ASP A 13 -0.72 -0.71 7.44
C ASP A 13 -1.64 -0.71 6.21
N ASP A 14 -1.56 -1.74 5.33
CA ASP A 14 -2.58 -2.00 4.32
C ASP A 14 -3.98 -2.16 4.92
N ALA A 15 -4.09 -2.81 6.09
CA ALA A 15 -5.39 -2.97 6.74
C ALA A 15 -6.01 -1.61 7.11
N LEU A 16 -5.20 -0.61 7.48
CA LEU A 16 -5.67 0.75 7.70
C LEU A 16 -6.01 1.46 6.38
N ALA A 17 -5.27 1.20 5.30
CA ALA A 17 -5.57 1.70 3.96
C ALA A 17 -6.93 1.16 3.45
N LEU A 18 -7.18 -0.14 3.63
CA LEU A 18 -8.45 -0.78 3.27
C LEU A 18 -9.63 -0.28 4.12
N LEU A 19 -9.42 -0.08 5.43
CA LEU A 19 -10.40 0.53 6.33
C LEU A 19 -10.79 1.94 5.84
N TYR A 20 -9.79 2.73 5.47
CA TYR A 20 -9.99 4.08 4.96
C TYR A 20 -10.77 4.08 3.64
N LEU A 21 -10.39 3.23 2.68
CA LEU A 21 -11.12 3.05 1.43
C LEU A 21 -12.56 2.59 1.66
N ALA A 22 -12.79 1.71 2.62
CA ALA A 22 -14.13 1.27 2.97
C ALA A 22 -14.99 2.42 3.52
N ALA A 23 -14.43 3.26 4.36
CA ALA A 23 -15.15 4.44 4.86
C ALA A 23 -15.56 5.38 3.71
N LEU A 24 -14.65 5.68 2.79
CA LEU A 24 -14.93 6.53 1.63
C LEU A 24 -15.93 5.88 0.66
N HIS A 25 -15.88 4.57 0.49
CA HIS A 25 -16.85 3.83 -0.32
C HIS A 25 -18.26 3.95 0.26
N HIS A 26 -18.42 3.77 1.55
CA HIS A 26 -19.71 3.92 2.25
C HIS A 26 -20.25 5.36 2.21
N GLU A 27 -19.38 6.36 2.17
CA GLU A 27 -19.78 7.77 1.98
C GLU A 27 -20.14 8.11 0.53
N GLY A 28 -19.84 7.22 -0.44
CA GLY A 28 -20.03 7.47 -1.87
C GLY A 28 -19.01 8.43 -2.47
N GLU A 29 -17.89 8.65 -1.81
CA GLU A 29 -16.79 9.47 -2.30
C GLU A 29 -15.89 8.70 -3.27
N VAL A 30 -15.69 7.41 -2.97
CA VAL A 30 -14.93 6.44 -3.76
C VAL A 30 -15.82 5.29 -4.18
N GLU A 31 -15.59 4.74 -5.36
CA GLU A 31 -16.09 3.45 -5.79
C GLU A 31 -14.93 2.45 -5.77
N LEU A 32 -14.83 1.66 -4.69
CA LEU A 32 -13.86 0.57 -4.63
C LEU A 32 -14.34 -0.56 -5.54
N ILE A 33 -13.69 -0.69 -6.70
CA ILE A 33 -14.05 -1.66 -7.75
C ILE A 33 -13.60 -3.06 -7.36
N GLY A 34 -12.47 -3.17 -6.68
CA GLY A 34 -11.91 -4.42 -6.22
C GLY A 34 -10.54 -4.27 -5.59
N ALA A 35 -10.05 -5.37 -5.04
CA ALA A 35 -8.69 -5.49 -4.54
C ALA A 35 -8.01 -6.69 -5.20
N THR A 36 -6.78 -6.52 -5.62
CA THR A 36 -5.88 -7.62 -6.00
C THR A 36 -4.73 -7.71 -5.02
N THR A 37 -4.10 -8.87 -4.94
CA THR A 37 -2.99 -9.02 -4.02
C THR A 37 -1.74 -9.57 -4.70
N THR A 38 -0.58 -9.26 -4.12
CA THR A 38 0.71 -9.86 -4.44
C THR A 38 1.27 -10.57 -3.21
N ALA A 39 2.23 -11.45 -3.41
CA ALA A 39 3.07 -11.91 -2.31
C ALA A 39 4.08 -10.81 -1.95
N GLY A 40 4.35 -10.64 -0.68
CA GLY A 40 5.27 -9.65 -0.12
C GLY A 40 5.37 -9.84 1.38
N ASN A 41 4.55 -9.16 2.18
CA ASN A 41 4.53 -9.30 3.63
C ASN A 41 4.31 -10.76 4.07
N VAL A 42 3.41 -11.46 3.39
CA VAL A 42 3.16 -12.91 3.50
C VAL A 42 2.94 -13.50 2.10
N ASP A 43 2.63 -14.79 1.99
CA ASP A 43 2.27 -15.38 0.68
C ASP A 43 0.97 -14.81 0.12
N VAL A 44 0.78 -14.93 -1.21
CA VAL A 44 -0.35 -14.31 -1.92
C VAL A 44 -1.72 -14.84 -1.47
N THR A 45 -1.79 -16.07 -1.00
CA THR A 45 -3.05 -16.63 -0.49
C THR A 45 -3.42 -15.97 0.84
N GLN A 46 -2.42 -15.79 1.71
CA GLN A 46 -2.63 -15.15 3.00
C GLN A 46 -2.90 -13.65 2.83
N THR A 47 -2.23 -12.95 1.91
CA THR A 47 -2.54 -11.53 1.63
C THR A 47 -3.98 -11.36 1.15
N ALA A 48 -4.48 -12.25 0.28
CA ALA A 48 -5.87 -12.24 -0.17
C ALA A 48 -6.87 -12.57 0.96
N ILE A 49 -6.54 -13.50 1.85
CA ILE A 49 -7.32 -13.79 3.06
C ILE A 49 -7.39 -12.57 3.96
N ASN A 50 -6.26 -11.89 4.20
CA ASN A 50 -6.19 -10.69 5.01
C ASN A 50 -7.06 -9.56 4.43
N THR A 51 -6.88 -9.28 3.13
CA THR A 51 -7.69 -8.28 2.40
C THR A 51 -9.18 -8.56 2.54
N ARG A 52 -9.60 -9.80 2.27
CA ARG A 52 -11.01 -10.20 2.38
C ARG A 52 -11.53 -10.03 3.78
N TRP A 53 -10.72 -10.45 4.79
CA TRP A 53 -11.10 -10.33 6.19
C TRP A 53 -11.27 -8.86 6.61
N VAL A 54 -10.33 -7.99 6.25
CA VAL A 54 -10.43 -6.55 6.58
C VAL A 54 -11.67 -5.93 5.96
N LEU A 55 -11.93 -6.19 4.66
CA LEU A 55 -13.10 -5.67 3.98
C LEU A 55 -14.40 -6.19 4.60
N ASN A 56 -14.44 -7.46 5.03
CA ASN A 56 -15.59 -8.02 5.76
C ASN A 56 -15.81 -7.31 7.11
N GLN A 57 -14.74 -7.00 7.86
CA GLN A 57 -14.85 -6.25 9.10
C GLN A 57 -15.29 -4.79 8.89
N CYS A 58 -15.23 -4.32 7.65
CA CYS A 58 -15.66 -2.97 7.25
C CYS A 58 -17.01 -2.97 6.48
N GLY A 59 -17.74 -4.10 6.41
CA GLY A 59 -19.05 -4.21 5.75
C GLY A 59 -19.00 -4.18 4.22
N LEU A 60 -17.90 -4.66 3.62
CA LEU A 60 -17.66 -4.69 2.17
C LEU A 60 -17.46 -6.11 1.63
N GLU A 61 -18.32 -7.05 2.03
CA GLU A 61 -18.27 -8.46 1.62
C GLU A 61 -18.42 -8.63 0.09
N GLN A 62 -19.09 -7.70 -0.57
CA GLN A 62 -19.38 -7.73 -2.01
C GLN A 62 -18.21 -7.33 -2.89
N ILE A 63 -17.22 -6.60 -2.35
CA ILE A 63 -16.07 -6.13 -3.15
C ILE A 63 -15.21 -7.33 -3.58
N PRO A 64 -14.89 -7.50 -4.88
CA PRO A 64 -14.02 -8.58 -5.32
C PRO A 64 -12.63 -8.50 -4.70
N VAL A 65 -12.14 -9.63 -4.18
CA VAL A 65 -10.74 -9.79 -3.75
C VAL A 65 -10.16 -10.97 -4.52
N VAL A 66 -9.11 -10.72 -5.29
CA VAL A 66 -8.54 -11.71 -6.22
C VAL A 66 -7.03 -11.81 -6.01
N PRO A 67 -6.49 -13.00 -5.66
CA PRO A 67 -5.06 -13.18 -5.56
C PRO A 67 -4.39 -13.01 -6.94
N GLY A 68 -3.30 -12.29 -6.98
CA GLY A 68 -2.51 -12.03 -8.17
C GLY A 68 -1.27 -12.92 -8.25
N GLN A 69 -0.12 -12.31 -8.51
CA GLN A 69 1.15 -13.04 -8.68
C GLN A 69 1.63 -13.64 -7.36
N PRO A 70 1.94 -14.96 -7.36
CA PRO A 70 2.31 -15.64 -6.12
C PRO A 70 3.80 -15.51 -5.78
N VAL A 71 4.62 -15.06 -6.72
CA VAL A 71 6.07 -14.95 -6.54
C VAL A 71 6.61 -13.74 -7.31
N PRO A 72 7.75 -13.16 -6.90
CA PRO A 72 8.48 -12.16 -7.66
C PRO A 72 8.84 -12.64 -9.07
N LEU A 73 9.14 -11.70 -10.00
CA LEU A 73 9.40 -12.04 -11.41
C LEU A 73 10.63 -12.92 -11.59
N GLU A 74 11.73 -12.64 -10.89
CA GLU A 74 13.02 -13.34 -11.15
C GLU A 74 13.72 -13.79 -9.86
N VAL A 75 13.42 -13.20 -8.71
CA VAL A 75 14.06 -13.56 -7.44
C VAL A 75 13.14 -14.45 -6.59
N PRO A 76 13.69 -15.27 -5.67
CA PRO A 76 12.88 -16.01 -4.73
C PRO A 76 12.05 -15.09 -3.83
N LEU A 77 10.82 -15.51 -3.49
CA LEU A 77 9.98 -14.81 -2.53
C LEU A 77 10.66 -14.82 -1.14
N THR A 78 10.69 -13.67 -0.53
CA THR A 78 10.98 -13.47 0.89
C THR A 78 9.77 -12.79 1.52
N THR A 79 9.34 -13.23 2.68
CA THR A 79 8.24 -12.64 3.47
C THR A 79 8.79 -12.07 4.77
N THR A 80 8.00 -11.25 5.49
CA THR A 80 8.47 -10.55 6.69
C THR A 80 7.54 -10.77 7.90
N PRO A 81 7.48 -12.00 8.43
CA PRO A 81 6.67 -12.30 9.61
C PRO A 81 7.16 -11.57 10.87
N GLU A 82 8.41 -11.14 10.91
CA GLU A 82 8.97 -10.32 11.98
C GLU A 82 8.36 -8.91 12.04
N THR A 83 7.91 -8.38 10.90
CA THR A 83 7.33 -7.04 10.77
C THR A 83 5.81 -7.05 10.90
N HIS A 84 5.15 -8.01 10.25
CA HIS A 84 3.68 -8.05 10.16
C HIS A 84 3.04 -9.24 10.90
N GLY A 85 3.82 -10.11 11.54
CA GLY A 85 3.32 -11.31 12.21
C GLY A 85 3.14 -12.51 11.28
N GLU A 86 2.93 -13.69 11.86
CA GLU A 86 2.81 -14.97 11.13
C GLU A 86 1.74 -14.94 10.03
N PHE A 87 0.62 -14.25 10.29
CA PHE A 87 -0.50 -14.12 9.35
C PHE A 87 -0.56 -12.76 8.65
N GLY A 88 0.42 -11.88 8.86
CA GLY A 88 0.45 -10.54 8.25
C GLY A 88 -0.40 -9.48 8.96
N LEU A 89 -1.13 -9.80 10.02
CA LEU A 89 -2.00 -8.89 10.77
C LEU A 89 -1.63 -8.81 12.27
N GLY A 90 -0.32 -8.81 12.55
CA GLY A 90 0.20 -8.76 13.90
C GLY A 90 -0.20 -9.99 14.70
N TYR A 91 -0.81 -9.78 15.87
CA TYR A 91 -1.33 -10.86 16.72
C TYR A 91 -2.71 -11.39 16.28
N VAL A 92 -3.28 -10.84 15.22
CA VAL A 92 -4.61 -11.25 14.73
C VAL A 92 -4.49 -12.36 13.70
N ASN A 93 -5.16 -13.48 13.95
CA ASN A 93 -5.37 -14.52 12.95
C ASN A 93 -6.76 -14.32 12.30
N PRO A 94 -6.83 -13.98 11.00
CA PRO A 94 -8.11 -13.75 10.31
C PRO A 94 -8.93 -15.03 10.12
N GLY A 95 -8.31 -16.21 10.31
CA GLY A 95 -8.92 -17.49 9.96
C GLY A 95 -9.17 -17.62 8.46
N PRO A 96 -9.74 -18.74 8.01
CA PRO A 96 -10.01 -18.98 6.59
C PRO A 96 -11.05 -18.00 6.07
N GLN A 97 -10.79 -17.39 4.91
CA GLN A 97 -11.70 -16.52 4.18
C GLN A 97 -11.97 -17.09 2.78
N LYS A 98 -13.15 -16.80 2.25
CA LYS A 98 -13.47 -17.15 0.87
C LYS A 98 -13.03 -16.00 -0.04
N VAL A 99 -11.99 -16.21 -0.83
CA VAL A 99 -11.54 -15.31 -1.88
C VAL A 99 -12.05 -15.75 -3.25
N GLY A 100 -12.14 -14.81 -4.19
CA GLY A 100 -12.65 -15.08 -5.53
C GLY A 100 -11.72 -15.99 -6.33
N PRO A 101 -12.27 -16.86 -7.19
CA PRO A 101 -11.50 -17.69 -8.10
C PRO A 101 -11.10 -16.96 -9.39
N ASP A 102 -11.46 -15.69 -9.52
CA ASP A 102 -11.34 -14.95 -10.77
C ASP A 102 -9.90 -14.67 -11.17
N ASN A 103 -9.69 -14.42 -12.45
CA ASN A 103 -8.41 -13.98 -12.96
C ASN A 103 -8.24 -12.48 -12.66
N TRP A 104 -7.23 -12.10 -11.90
CA TRP A 104 -6.97 -10.74 -11.48
C TRP A 104 -6.75 -9.78 -12.67
N GLN A 105 -6.14 -10.24 -13.77
CA GLN A 105 -5.98 -9.42 -14.97
C GLN A 105 -7.33 -9.09 -15.63
N ASN A 106 -8.31 -9.98 -15.52
CA ASN A 106 -9.67 -9.69 -16.01
C ASN A 106 -10.36 -8.63 -15.16
N LEU A 107 -10.16 -8.66 -13.84
CA LEU A 107 -10.66 -7.59 -12.96
C LEU A 107 -10.10 -6.23 -13.40
N TRP A 108 -8.78 -6.14 -13.61
CA TRP A 108 -8.14 -4.90 -14.06
C TRP A 108 -8.60 -4.46 -15.45
N ARG A 109 -8.65 -5.37 -16.44
CA ARG A 109 -9.13 -5.03 -17.80
C ARG A 109 -10.56 -4.53 -17.78
N ASN A 110 -11.44 -5.18 -17.01
CA ASN A 110 -12.84 -4.77 -16.91
C ASN A 110 -12.97 -3.40 -16.24
N ALA A 111 -12.25 -3.17 -15.14
CA ALA A 111 -12.24 -1.90 -14.46
C ALA A 111 -11.76 -0.76 -15.37
N LEU A 112 -10.64 -0.95 -16.05
CA LEU A 112 -10.08 0.03 -17.00
C LEU A 112 -11.01 0.30 -18.20
N SER A 113 -11.74 -0.72 -18.67
CA SER A 113 -12.67 -0.55 -19.78
C SER A 113 -13.95 0.21 -19.40
N GLN A 114 -14.32 0.18 -18.12
CA GLN A 114 -15.55 0.81 -17.63
C GLN A 114 -15.29 2.20 -17.02
N HIS A 115 -14.08 2.48 -16.57
CA HIS A 115 -13.73 3.69 -15.83
C HIS A 115 -12.46 4.33 -16.43
N ALA A 116 -12.64 5.33 -17.28
CA ALA A 116 -11.52 6.05 -17.92
C ALA A 116 -10.66 6.84 -16.92
N ASP A 117 -11.20 7.16 -15.75
CA ASP A 117 -10.54 7.89 -14.66
C ASP A 117 -10.15 6.99 -13.49
N LEU A 118 -10.09 5.65 -13.70
CA LEU A 118 -9.68 4.67 -12.68
C LEU A 118 -8.34 5.04 -12.06
N ARG A 119 -8.29 5.05 -10.75
CA ARG A 119 -7.04 5.15 -9.98
C ARG A 119 -6.58 3.77 -9.54
N LEU A 120 -5.41 3.37 -9.99
CA LEU A 120 -4.73 2.18 -9.51
C LEU A 120 -3.80 2.57 -8.37
N ILE A 121 -4.00 1.98 -7.20
CA ILE A 121 -3.16 2.19 -6.01
C ILE A 121 -2.42 0.89 -5.72
N VAL A 122 -1.10 0.92 -5.74
CA VAL A 122 -0.23 -0.23 -5.51
C VAL A 122 0.52 0.00 -4.20
N THR A 123 0.21 -0.80 -3.19
CA THR A 123 0.84 -0.72 -1.85
C THR A 123 1.79 -1.88 -1.60
N GLY A 124 1.66 -2.98 -2.33
CA GLY A 124 2.61 -4.09 -2.32
C GLY A 124 3.67 -4.03 -3.42
N PRO A 125 4.50 -5.09 -3.54
CA PRO A 125 5.46 -5.23 -4.63
C PRO A 125 4.81 -5.07 -6.00
N ALA A 126 5.46 -4.39 -6.94
CA ALA A 126 4.91 -4.02 -8.25
C ALA A 126 4.72 -5.20 -9.21
N THR A 127 4.67 -6.44 -8.74
CA THR A 127 4.67 -7.67 -9.54
C THR A 127 3.47 -7.77 -10.46
N ASN A 128 2.27 -7.44 -9.94
CA ASN A 128 1.05 -7.42 -10.76
C ASN A 128 1.13 -6.30 -11.81
N LEU A 129 1.50 -5.08 -11.40
CA LEU A 129 1.66 -3.94 -12.31
C LEU A 129 2.62 -4.23 -13.44
N ALA A 130 3.81 -4.76 -13.14
CA ALA A 130 4.81 -5.11 -14.14
C ALA A 130 4.35 -6.24 -15.08
N THR A 131 3.52 -7.17 -14.59
CA THR A 131 2.97 -8.28 -15.39
C THR A 131 1.82 -7.82 -16.28
N PHE A 132 0.97 -6.92 -15.79
CA PHE A 132 -0.18 -6.40 -16.54
C PHE A 132 0.26 -5.40 -17.62
N GLY A 133 1.15 -4.50 -17.28
CA GLY A 133 1.58 -3.37 -18.11
C GLY A 133 1.12 -2.02 -17.54
N PRO A 134 1.39 -0.93 -18.26
CA PRO A 134 1.16 0.42 -17.74
C PRO A 134 -0.32 0.72 -17.52
N VAL A 135 -0.60 1.44 -16.44
CA VAL A 135 -1.92 2.02 -16.11
C VAL A 135 -1.73 3.51 -15.89
N GLU A 136 -2.54 4.34 -16.54
CA GLU A 136 -2.32 5.79 -16.64
C GLU A 136 -2.24 6.49 -15.28
N ARG A 137 -3.17 6.19 -14.37
CA ARG A 137 -3.27 6.84 -13.04
C ARG A 137 -2.84 5.91 -11.94
N THR A 138 -1.55 5.57 -11.95
CA THR A 138 -0.96 4.69 -10.94
C THR A 138 -0.30 5.50 -9.83
N THR A 139 -0.58 5.16 -8.58
CA THR A 139 0.16 5.60 -7.39
C THR A 139 0.78 4.37 -6.75
N LEU A 140 2.08 4.42 -6.49
CA LEU A 140 2.89 3.31 -5.96
C LEU A 140 3.50 3.71 -4.61
N MET A 141 3.31 2.88 -3.58
CA MET A 141 4.13 2.90 -2.38
C MET A 141 5.40 2.08 -2.66
N GLY A 142 6.56 2.70 -2.56
CA GLY A 142 7.81 1.97 -2.71
C GLY A 142 9.02 2.84 -2.96
N GLY A 143 10.16 2.21 -2.76
CA GLY A 143 11.46 2.82 -2.97
C GLY A 143 11.89 3.82 -1.90
N THR A 144 13.16 4.19 -2.01
CA THR A 144 13.76 5.23 -1.18
C THR A 144 14.72 6.05 -2.02
N TYR A 145 14.59 7.38 -1.98
CA TYR A 145 15.33 8.30 -2.85
C TYR A 145 16.02 9.35 -2.00
N LEU A 146 17.35 9.34 -2.00
CA LEU A 146 18.18 10.22 -1.17
C LEU A 146 17.86 10.09 0.34
N TYR A 147 17.41 8.91 0.74
CA TYR A 147 16.96 8.57 2.08
C TYR A 147 17.37 7.12 2.39
N PRO A 148 17.63 6.72 3.63
CA PRO A 148 17.97 5.34 3.99
C PRO A 148 16.85 4.35 3.62
N GLY A 149 17.21 3.10 3.36
CA GLY A 149 16.26 2.01 3.21
C GLY A 149 15.88 1.38 4.56
N ASN A 150 14.74 0.70 4.58
CA ASN A 150 14.27 -0.07 5.75
C ASN A 150 14.61 -1.56 5.67
N THR A 151 14.98 -2.07 4.49
CA THR A 151 15.33 -3.48 4.27
C THR A 151 16.83 -3.67 4.10
N THR A 152 17.44 -2.81 3.31
CA THR A 152 18.90 -2.66 3.20
C THR A 152 19.22 -1.18 3.31
N PRO A 153 20.49 -0.79 3.48
CA PRO A 153 20.83 0.65 3.57
C PRO A 153 20.32 1.52 2.43
N THR A 154 19.97 0.92 1.28
CA THR A 154 19.59 1.66 0.07
C THR A 154 18.31 1.16 -0.59
N ALA A 155 17.60 0.19 0.01
CA ALA A 155 16.38 -0.39 -0.56
C ALA A 155 15.24 -0.41 0.45
N GLU A 156 14.06 -0.09 -0.07
CA GLU A 156 12.77 -0.24 0.57
C GLU A 156 12.21 -1.64 0.29
N TRP A 157 11.34 -2.16 1.19
CA TRP A 157 10.83 -3.52 1.19
C TRP A 157 10.17 -3.94 -0.14
N ASN A 158 9.19 -3.20 -0.65
CA ASN A 158 8.46 -3.56 -1.87
C ASN A 158 9.38 -3.65 -3.09
N THR A 159 10.31 -2.69 -3.21
CA THR A 159 11.30 -2.69 -4.30
C THR A 159 12.38 -3.73 -4.11
N TRP A 160 12.70 -4.11 -2.87
CA TRP A 160 13.65 -5.19 -2.59
C TRP A 160 13.04 -6.57 -2.80
N VAL A 161 11.76 -6.77 -2.46
CA VAL A 161 11.03 -8.04 -2.68
C VAL A 161 10.99 -8.39 -4.16
N ASP A 162 10.57 -7.44 -5.01
CA ASP A 162 10.57 -7.67 -6.46
C ASP A 162 11.22 -6.50 -7.24
N PRO A 163 12.56 -6.42 -7.25
CA PRO A 163 13.26 -5.34 -7.92
C PRO A 163 13.07 -5.35 -9.44
N HIS A 164 12.90 -6.53 -10.04
CA HIS A 164 12.68 -6.69 -11.47
C HIS A 164 11.29 -6.18 -11.87
N ALA A 165 10.29 -6.40 -11.04
CA ALA A 165 8.96 -5.84 -11.26
C ALA A 165 8.97 -4.31 -11.11
N ALA A 166 9.59 -3.77 -10.07
CA ALA A 166 9.71 -2.33 -9.90
C ALA A 166 10.44 -1.68 -11.09
N LYS A 167 11.59 -2.22 -11.50
CA LYS A 167 12.33 -1.77 -12.69
C LYS A 167 11.48 -1.79 -13.95
N LYS A 168 10.76 -2.90 -14.17
CA LYS A 168 9.91 -3.08 -15.35
C LYS A 168 8.71 -2.14 -15.33
N ALA A 169 8.07 -1.91 -14.19
CA ALA A 169 6.95 -0.99 -14.06
C ALA A 169 7.36 0.44 -14.46
N PHE A 170 8.49 0.93 -13.96
CA PHE A 170 9.01 2.24 -14.36
C PHE A 170 9.44 2.31 -15.82
N ALA A 171 10.07 1.25 -16.35
CA ALA A 171 10.49 1.20 -17.75
C ALA A 171 9.31 1.19 -18.74
N GLN A 172 8.17 0.61 -18.36
CA GLN A 172 6.95 0.52 -19.17
C GLN A 172 6.01 1.70 -19.00
N ALA A 173 6.24 2.57 -18.02
CA ALA A 173 5.33 3.68 -17.71
C ALA A 173 5.15 4.62 -18.91
N GLU A 174 3.94 4.69 -19.42
CA GLU A 174 3.55 5.63 -20.50
C GLU A 174 3.23 7.02 -19.95
N SER A 175 2.69 7.06 -18.71
CA SER A 175 2.49 8.26 -17.90
C SER A 175 3.30 8.15 -16.60
N PRO A 176 3.80 9.25 -16.02
CA PRO A 176 4.56 9.20 -14.79
C PRO A 176 3.76 8.56 -13.65
N ILE A 177 4.34 7.58 -12.97
CA ILE A 177 3.79 6.95 -11.76
C ILE A 177 3.98 7.90 -10.58
N THR A 178 2.92 8.17 -9.81
CA THR A 178 3.07 8.88 -8.53
C THR A 178 3.72 7.94 -7.51
N VAL A 179 4.86 8.33 -6.94
CA VAL A 179 5.65 7.48 -6.05
C VAL A 179 5.68 8.06 -4.66
N CYS A 180 5.17 7.30 -3.70
CA CYS A 180 5.22 7.56 -2.27
C CYS A 180 6.35 6.72 -1.65
N SER A 181 7.51 7.32 -1.45
CA SER A 181 8.71 6.64 -0.94
C SER A 181 8.86 6.75 0.58
N LEU A 182 9.77 5.98 1.17
CA LEU A 182 10.02 5.95 2.62
C LEU A 182 10.20 7.34 3.22
N GLY A 183 11.00 8.23 2.62
CA GLY A 183 11.24 9.56 3.14
C GLY A 183 9.99 10.42 3.34
N VAL A 184 8.87 10.01 2.77
CA VAL A 184 7.56 10.64 2.93
C VAL A 184 6.65 9.78 3.82
N THR A 185 6.57 8.48 3.55
CA THR A 185 5.58 7.61 4.20
C THR A 185 5.90 7.32 5.67
N GLU A 186 7.17 7.24 6.06
CA GLU A 186 7.61 7.07 7.46
C GLU A 186 7.20 8.25 8.38
N ARG A 187 6.88 9.40 7.81
CA ARG A 187 6.43 10.57 8.56
C ARG A 187 5.00 10.44 9.09
N PHE A 188 4.20 9.54 8.52
CA PHE A 188 2.85 9.29 8.98
C PHE A 188 2.85 8.11 9.96
N THR A 189 2.80 8.44 11.26
CA THR A 189 2.91 7.45 12.33
C THR A 189 1.67 7.42 13.21
N LEU A 190 1.39 6.25 13.76
CA LEU A 190 0.47 6.10 14.88
C LEU A 190 1.26 5.67 16.13
N ASN A 191 0.82 6.14 17.28
CA ASN A 191 1.31 5.73 18.59
C ASN A 191 0.11 5.27 19.46
N PRO A 192 0.31 4.76 20.67
CA PRO A 192 -0.79 4.29 21.52
C PRO A 192 -1.90 5.32 21.79
N GLU A 193 -1.56 6.62 21.84
CA GLU A 193 -2.54 7.69 22.06
C GLU A 193 -3.39 7.92 20.80
N THR A 194 -2.76 8.04 19.64
CA THR A 194 -3.48 8.22 18.36
C THR A 194 -4.29 6.97 18.01
N LEU A 195 -3.79 5.76 18.30
CA LEU A 195 -4.56 4.52 18.16
C LEU A 195 -5.79 4.53 19.06
N LYS A 196 -5.67 4.95 20.32
CA LYS A 196 -6.84 5.07 21.23
C LYS A 196 -7.88 6.03 20.65
N GLY A 197 -7.45 7.16 20.08
CA GLY A 197 -8.31 8.10 19.39
C GLY A 197 -9.02 7.49 18.19
N LEU A 198 -8.29 6.72 17.37
CA LEU A 198 -8.82 6.01 16.20
C LEU A 198 -9.88 4.97 16.61
N VAL A 199 -9.59 4.12 17.59
CA VAL A 199 -10.53 3.12 18.10
C VAL A 199 -11.80 3.78 18.65
N ALA A 200 -11.66 4.88 19.40
CA ALA A 200 -12.81 5.64 19.89
C ALA A 200 -13.64 6.24 18.74
N ALA A 201 -13.01 6.69 17.66
CA ALA A 201 -13.69 7.24 16.49
C ALA A 201 -14.45 6.17 15.69
N LEU A 202 -13.93 4.93 15.65
CA LEU A 202 -14.57 3.77 15.02
C LEU A 202 -15.75 3.22 15.81
N ALA A 203 -15.87 3.56 17.10
CA ALA A 203 -16.95 3.14 17.98
C ALA A 203 -17.22 1.60 17.93
N GLU A 204 -18.41 1.21 17.47
CA GLU A 204 -18.84 -0.21 17.40
C GLU A 204 -18.48 -0.90 16.05
N ALA A 205 -17.75 -0.23 15.15
CA ALA A 205 -17.33 -0.83 13.89
C ALA A 205 -16.52 -2.13 14.17
N PRO A 206 -16.86 -3.26 13.52
CA PRO A 206 -16.28 -4.57 13.88
C PRO A 206 -14.75 -4.60 13.85
N ILE A 207 -14.11 -3.83 12.95
CA ILE A 207 -12.66 -3.74 12.83
C ILE A 207 -11.99 -3.12 14.08
N ALA A 208 -12.68 -2.22 14.80
CA ALA A 208 -12.13 -1.45 15.92
C ALA A 208 -11.55 -2.34 17.03
N ARG A 209 -12.17 -3.48 17.30
CA ARG A 209 -11.75 -4.41 18.36
C ARG A 209 -10.42 -5.12 18.08
N TYR A 210 -9.98 -5.16 16.81
CA TYR A 210 -8.78 -5.87 16.39
C TYR A 210 -7.55 -4.94 16.25
N LEU A 211 -7.79 -3.65 15.99
CA LEU A 211 -6.70 -2.69 15.79
C LEU A 211 -5.69 -2.64 16.94
N PRO A 212 -6.09 -2.73 18.24
CA PRO A 212 -5.12 -2.73 19.33
C PRO A 212 -4.08 -3.87 19.24
N GLU A 213 -4.51 -5.09 18.89
CA GLU A 213 -3.60 -6.23 18.78
C GLU A 213 -2.77 -6.20 17.49
N MET A 214 -3.34 -5.70 16.40
CA MET A 214 -2.59 -5.50 15.15
C MET A 214 -1.49 -4.46 15.34
N LEU A 215 -1.84 -3.27 15.83
CA LEU A 215 -0.90 -2.16 15.96
C LEU A 215 0.11 -2.39 17.10
N ARG A 216 -0.25 -3.12 18.18
CA ARG A 216 0.68 -3.47 19.25
C ARG A 216 1.88 -4.26 18.70
N PHE A 217 1.64 -5.24 17.82
CA PHE A 217 2.72 -6.00 17.18
C PHE A 217 3.66 -5.06 16.40
N TYR A 218 3.08 -4.13 15.66
CA TYR A 218 3.84 -3.19 14.82
C TYR A 218 4.60 -2.15 15.67
N PHE A 219 4.04 -1.71 16.80
CA PHE A 219 4.75 -0.87 17.76
C PHE A 219 5.95 -1.59 18.37
N GLU A 220 5.79 -2.85 18.75
CA GLU A 220 6.86 -3.69 19.31
C GLU A 220 7.96 -3.94 18.28
N PHE A 221 7.61 -4.12 17.00
CA PHE A 221 8.59 -4.20 15.92
C PHE A 221 9.41 -2.92 15.79
N HIS A 222 8.79 -1.76 15.63
CA HIS A 222 9.51 -0.48 15.48
C HIS A 222 10.35 -0.14 16.73
N GLU A 223 9.85 -0.44 17.93
CA GLU A 223 10.64 -0.30 19.15
C GLU A 223 11.90 -1.18 19.11
N SER A 224 11.80 -2.40 18.58
CA SER A 224 12.94 -3.30 18.42
C SER A 224 14.00 -2.82 17.42
N GLN A 225 13.61 -1.90 16.53
CA GLN A 225 14.49 -1.26 15.54
C GLN A 225 15.04 0.10 16.03
N ASP A 226 14.84 0.46 17.31
CA ASP A 226 15.22 1.76 17.89
C ASP A 226 14.48 2.97 17.28
N GLU A 227 13.33 2.75 16.63
CA GLU A 227 12.51 3.78 15.99
C GLU A 227 11.42 4.34 16.92
N GLY A 228 11.27 3.77 18.10
CA GLY A 228 10.28 4.14 19.11
C GLY A 228 9.03 3.26 19.09
N TYR A 229 8.23 3.35 20.16
CA TYR A 229 6.97 2.59 20.30
C TYR A 229 5.86 3.25 19.49
N LEU A 230 5.90 3.07 18.20
CA LEU A 230 5.02 3.65 17.20
C LEU A 230 4.84 2.68 16.01
N ALA A 231 3.94 3.01 15.10
CA ALA A 231 3.79 2.34 13.81
C ALA A 231 3.92 3.36 12.68
N GLN A 232 4.76 3.08 11.70
CA GLN A 232 4.83 3.82 10.44
C GLN A 232 3.75 3.27 9.49
N ILE A 233 2.88 4.14 8.98
CA ILE A 233 1.70 3.73 8.21
C ILE A 233 1.86 4.15 6.75
N HIS A 234 2.64 3.37 6.01
CA HIS A 234 3.08 3.67 4.65
C HIS A 234 1.93 3.67 3.63
N ASP A 235 1.07 2.68 3.71
CA ASP A 235 0.06 2.42 2.67
C ASP A 235 -1.13 3.36 2.77
N LEU A 236 -1.58 3.64 3.98
CA LEU A 236 -2.69 4.56 4.18
C LEU A 236 -2.37 5.97 3.68
N ILE A 237 -1.18 6.52 3.96
CA ILE A 237 -0.81 7.84 3.46
C ILE A 237 -0.67 7.83 1.94
N THR A 238 -0.22 6.72 1.35
CA THR A 238 -0.19 6.52 -0.10
C THR A 238 -1.60 6.56 -0.71
N VAL A 239 -2.58 5.91 -0.08
CA VAL A 239 -3.99 5.98 -0.50
C VAL A 239 -4.54 7.40 -0.39
N MET A 240 -4.24 8.12 0.68
CA MET A 240 -4.67 9.51 0.85
C MET A 240 -4.09 10.44 -0.22
N ILE A 241 -2.82 10.25 -0.59
CA ILE A 241 -2.14 10.99 -1.67
C ILE A 241 -2.78 10.62 -3.02
N ALA A 242 -2.98 9.34 -3.31
CA ALA A 242 -3.61 8.86 -4.54
C ALA A 242 -5.01 9.45 -4.75
N LEU A 243 -5.73 9.72 -3.66
CA LEU A 243 -7.08 10.31 -3.67
C LEU A 243 -7.08 11.84 -3.50
N GLU A 244 -5.91 12.46 -3.41
CA GLU A 244 -5.75 13.92 -3.21
C GLU A 244 -6.48 14.44 -1.95
N ARG A 245 -6.45 13.61 -0.86
CA ARG A 245 -7.12 13.94 0.40
C ARG A 245 -6.24 14.72 1.37
N VAL A 246 -4.97 14.83 1.07
CA VAL A 246 -3.97 15.54 1.85
C VAL A 246 -3.17 16.46 0.94
N PRO A 247 -2.73 17.64 1.39
CA PRO A 247 -1.79 18.45 0.63
C PRO A 247 -0.46 17.71 0.48
N PHE A 248 0.07 17.70 -0.74
CA PHE A 248 1.39 17.13 -1.03
C PHE A 248 2.06 17.88 -2.19
N THR A 249 3.37 17.72 -2.33
CA THR A 249 4.14 18.24 -3.44
C THR A 249 4.87 17.12 -4.17
N THR A 250 5.10 17.29 -5.47
CA THR A 250 5.79 16.29 -6.28
C THR A 250 6.89 16.91 -7.12
N ARG A 251 7.86 16.07 -7.48
CA ARG A 251 8.87 16.36 -8.49
C ARG A 251 8.78 15.34 -9.62
N GLU A 252 8.72 15.84 -10.85
CA GLU A 252 8.80 14.99 -12.04
C GLU A 252 10.27 14.60 -12.30
N VAL A 253 10.53 13.29 -12.32
CA VAL A 253 11.90 12.73 -12.45
C VAL A 253 11.90 11.43 -13.28
N THR A 254 13.08 11.06 -13.77
CA THR A 254 13.31 9.70 -14.27
C THR A 254 13.79 8.82 -13.12
N VAL A 255 13.13 7.69 -12.93
CA VAL A 255 13.45 6.66 -11.92
C VAL A 255 13.92 5.39 -12.62
N ASP A 256 14.89 4.73 -12.01
CA ASP A 256 15.34 3.37 -12.36
C ASP A 256 15.61 2.56 -11.08
N VAL A 257 15.66 1.24 -11.20
CA VAL A 257 15.85 0.32 -10.06
C VAL A 257 16.99 -0.63 -10.36
N GLU A 258 17.89 -0.80 -9.40
CA GLU A 258 18.94 -1.79 -9.46
C GLU A 258 18.38 -3.18 -9.08
N ALA A 259 18.32 -4.08 -10.05
CA ALA A 259 17.72 -5.39 -9.88
C ALA A 259 18.73 -6.54 -9.83
N ASP A 260 19.89 -6.36 -10.44
CA ASP A 260 20.83 -7.44 -10.75
C ASP A 260 21.99 -7.54 -9.73
N SER A 261 22.29 -6.44 -9.03
CA SER A 261 23.39 -6.40 -8.05
C SER A 261 22.97 -7.06 -6.72
N GLU A 262 23.77 -8.00 -6.25
CA GLU A 262 23.57 -8.60 -4.91
C GLU A 262 23.61 -7.54 -3.79
N LEU A 263 24.55 -6.59 -3.86
CA LEU A 263 24.74 -5.54 -2.86
C LEU A 263 23.63 -4.48 -2.90
N MET A 264 23.15 -4.13 -4.10
CA MET A 264 22.28 -2.98 -4.34
C MET A 264 20.87 -3.39 -4.77
N ARG A 265 20.50 -4.66 -4.57
CA ARG A 265 19.18 -5.18 -4.92
C ARG A 265 18.07 -4.29 -4.38
N GLY A 266 17.17 -3.84 -5.27
CA GLY A 266 16.02 -3.00 -4.91
C GLY A 266 16.36 -1.53 -4.67
N THR A 267 17.63 -1.12 -4.83
CA THR A 267 18.00 0.30 -4.76
C THR A 267 17.29 1.08 -5.85
N THR A 268 16.58 2.12 -5.47
CA THR A 268 15.91 3.04 -6.40
C THR A 268 16.74 4.29 -6.62
N VAL A 269 16.82 4.71 -7.87
CA VAL A 269 17.61 5.86 -8.30
C VAL A 269 16.72 6.86 -9.03
N ALA A 270 16.72 8.13 -8.57
CA ALA A 270 16.04 9.21 -9.28
C ALA A 270 17.07 10.16 -9.90
N ASP A 271 16.93 10.43 -11.18
CA ASP A 271 17.75 11.40 -11.89
C ASP A 271 17.24 12.83 -11.62
N ILE A 272 17.58 13.34 -10.45
CA ILE A 272 17.16 14.69 -9.98
C ILE A 272 17.73 15.81 -10.87
N ARG A 273 18.84 15.57 -11.56
CA ARG A 273 19.56 16.57 -12.37
C ARG A 273 19.39 16.40 -13.87
N GLY A 274 18.67 15.36 -14.32
CA GLY A 274 18.44 15.11 -15.74
C GLY A 274 19.69 14.64 -16.50
N HIS A 275 20.60 13.90 -15.84
CA HIS A 275 21.82 13.41 -16.47
C HIS A 275 21.59 12.32 -17.53
N TRP A 276 20.47 11.61 -17.42
CA TRP A 276 20.19 10.47 -18.29
C TRP A 276 19.54 10.88 -19.62
N ASP A 277 19.08 12.12 -19.76
CA ASP A 277 18.36 12.59 -20.96
C ASP A 277 17.21 11.64 -21.38
N ARG A 278 16.49 11.13 -20.36
CA ARG A 278 15.32 10.25 -20.54
C ARG A 278 14.05 10.99 -20.11
N LYS A 279 12.92 10.64 -20.76
CA LYS A 279 11.60 11.14 -20.34
C LYS A 279 11.33 10.72 -18.87
N ALA A 280 10.80 11.65 -18.09
CA ALA A 280 10.35 11.35 -16.74
C ALA A 280 9.26 10.26 -16.75
N ASN A 281 9.38 9.32 -15.83
CA ASN A 281 8.46 8.20 -15.63
C ASN A 281 7.85 8.16 -14.22
N ALA A 282 8.22 9.12 -13.37
CA ALA A 282 7.72 9.22 -12.01
C ALA A 282 7.42 10.66 -11.59
N LEU A 283 6.36 10.81 -10.78
CA LEU A 283 6.08 11.96 -9.93
C LEU A 283 6.45 11.58 -8.50
N LEU A 284 7.69 11.88 -8.11
CA LEU A 284 8.17 11.60 -6.77
C LEU A 284 7.54 12.55 -5.78
N VAL A 285 6.79 12.04 -4.81
CA VAL A 285 6.26 12.84 -3.70
C VAL A 285 7.41 13.28 -2.81
N GLU A 286 7.54 14.61 -2.58
CA GLU A 286 8.61 15.21 -1.78
C GLU A 286 8.14 15.62 -0.39
N ASP A 287 6.88 16.00 -0.26
CA ASP A 287 6.31 16.47 1.00
C ASP A 287 4.82 16.13 1.10
N VAL A 288 4.33 15.94 2.33
CA VAL A 288 2.92 15.68 2.64
C VAL A 288 2.55 16.28 4.00
N ASP A 289 1.34 16.81 4.12
CA ASP A 289 0.82 17.30 5.40
C ASP A 289 0.25 16.16 6.24
N VAL A 290 1.07 15.62 7.14
CA VAL A 290 0.69 14.52 8.03
C VAL A 290 -0.36 14.91 9.08
N ASN A 291 -0.49 16.20 9.45
CA ASN A 291 -1.53 16.64 10.38
C ASN A 291 -2.91 16.58 9.74
N VAL A 292 -2.98 16.95 8.46
CA VAL A 292 -4.21 16.77 7.66
C VAL A 292 -4.52 15.29 7.53
N ALA A 293 -3.51 14.42 7.30
CA ALA A 293 -3.68 12.98 7.21
C ALA A 293 -4.26 12.36 8.50
N HIS A 294 -3.77 12.76 9.68
CA HIS A 294 -4.35 12.32 10.96
C HIS A 294 -5.81 12.75 11.12
N SER A 295 -6.12 13.99 10.75
CA SER A 295 -7.49 14.51 10.82
C SER A 295 -8.44 13.78 9.88
N GLU A 296 -7.95 13.47 8.67
CA GLU A 296 -8.70 12.74 7.64
C GLU A 296 -8.94 11.28 8.04
N LEU A 297 -7.96 10.60 8.65
CA LEU A 297 -8.14 9.26 9.20
C LEU A 297 -9.26 9.23 10.25
N LEU A 298 -9.27 10.19 11.18
CA LEU A 298 -10.31 10.28 12.21
C LEU A 298 -11.68 10.62 11.63
N ARG A 299 -11.74 11.43 10.56
CA ARG A 299 -12.97 11.72 9.83
C ARG A 299 -13.55 10.44 9.22
N ALA A 300 -12.71 9.71 8.49
CA ALA A 300 -13.11 8.46 7.84
C ALA A 300 -13.54 7.38 8.86
N ALA A 301 -12.82 7.27 9.97
CA ALA A 301 -13.20 6.36 11.06
C ALA A 301 -14.61 6.63 11.62
N LYS A 302 -14.95 7.91 11.84
CA LYS A 302 -16.29 8.31 12.28
C LYS A 302 -17.36 8.01 11.22
N ALA A 303 -17.02 8.17 9.94
CA ALA A 303 -17.94 7.84 8.85
C ALA A 303 -18.22 6.34 8.78
N LEU A 304 -17.20 5.50 8.96
CA LEU A 304 -17.35 4.04 9.01
C LEU A 304 -18.20 3.62 10.23
N ALA A 305 -17.98 4.21 11.40
CA ALA A 305 -18.75 3.95 12.60
C ALA A 305 -20.25 4.25 12.44
N ALA A 306 -20.61 5.24 11.65
CA ALA A 306 -22.00 5.61 11.41
C ALA A 306 -22.75 4.58 10.52
N ARG A 307 -22.07 3.58 9.98
CA ARG A 307 -22.62 2.52 9.11
C ARG A 307 -22.63 1.14 9.80
N ALA A 308 -21.89 0.98 10.91
CA ALA A 308 -21.86 -0.21 11.72
C ALA A 308 -23.09 -0.25 12.65
#